data_7e4090b2185d4b8083ec2afab23e525b
#
_entry.id   7e4090b2185d4b8083ec2afab23e525b
#
_cell.length_a   1.000
_cell.length_b   1.000
_cell.length_c   1.000
_cell.angle_alpha   90.00
_cell.angle_beta   90.00
_cell.angle_gamma   90.00
#
_symmetry.space_group_name_H-M   'P 1'
#
loop_
_entity.id
_entity.type
_entity.pdbx_description
1 polymer ?
#
loop_
_entity_poly.entity_id
_entity_poly.type
_entity_poly.pdbx_seq_one_letter_code
_entity_poly.pdbx_strand_id
1 'polypeptide(L)'
;MKNWKTRTKLVHSGTKRSQFGELSEALFLTQGFAYDTAEQAESRFINNSPDEYIYGRYGNPTVRMFEERMIAIEGAEDAFATATGMAAVSGALFCMLKQGDHLISSKALFGSCMFVVDNILRRWGIEVTLVEGTDLNQWRDAMQPNTKVCFLESISNPTLEVCDIAGVAKIAHEGGAKLVVDNVFATPLFQQTLKLGADVVIYSATKHIDGQGRCLGGVVLGTEEYIQDVFIPFNKHTGPAMSPFNAWVMLKGLETISLRCEAQAENAEKIINALKGHKNITRILYPTDVSHPQYELAISQMTKGGTVVSFELSGGKKAAFSFLNALEIITISNNLGDAKSLATHPVTTTHKNMAAEAREAAGITDGFVRLSVGIEDPEDLIVDLLEALEKV
;
A
#
# COMPACT_ATOMS: atom_id res chain seq x y z
N MET A 1 5.48 16.60 -18.53
CA MET A 1 6.59 16.48 -17.53
C MET A 1 7.90 16.12 -18.24
N LYS A 2 9.06 16.58 -17.76
CA LYS A 2 10.37 16.16 -18.29
C LYS A 2 10.54 14.66 -18.07
N ASN A 3 11.14 13.96 -19.05
CA ASN A 3 11.36 12.51 -18.98
C ASN A 3 12.51 12.14 -18.03
N TRP A 4 12.35 12.45 -16.75
CA TRP A 4 13.33 12.14 -15.71
C TRP A 4 13.21 10.67 -15.25
N LYS A 5 14.33 10.11 -14.81
CA LYS A 5 14.35 8.79 -14.14
C LYS A 5 13.80 8.89 -12.70
N THR A 6 13.40 7.77 -12.15
CA THR A 6 12.68 7.68 -10.86
C THR A 6 13.36 8.44 -9.73
N ARG A 7 14.68 8.27 -9.50
CA ARG A 7 15.39 8.97 -8.41
C ARG A 7 15.35 10.49 -8.57
N THR A 8 15.42 11.01 -9.79
CA THR A 8 15.29 12.46 -10.06
C THR A 8 13.84 12.93 -9.82
N LYS A 9 12.85 12.12 -10.21
CA LYS A 9 11.44 12.43 -9.94
C LYS A 9 11.16 12.50 -8.45
N LEU A 10 11.70 11.58 -7.65
CA LEU A 10 11.55 11.53 -6.20
C LEU A 10 12.00 12.79 -5.48
N VAL A 11 12.99 13.50 -6.03
CA VAL A 11 13.57 14.70 -5.41
C VAL A 11 12.98 16.00 -5.96
N HIS A 12 12.57 16.01 -7.24
CA HIS A 12 12.25 17.26 -7.94
C HIS A 12 10.80 17.39 -8.44
N SER A 13 10.07 16.28 -8.64
CA SER A 13 8.71 16.38 -9.18
C SER A 13 7.76 17.00 -8.16
N GLY A 14 6.84 17.83 -8.66
CA GLY A 14 5.82 18.49 -7.85
C GLY A 14 6.33 19.64 -6.96
N THR A 15 7.63 19.94 -6.94
CA THR A 15 8.14 21.05 -6.12
C THR A 15 7.68 22.40 -6.69
N LYS A 16 6.88 23.12 -5.90
CA LYS A 16 6.47 24.50 -6.15
C LYS A 16 7.14 25.41 -5.12
N ARG A 17 7.72 26.50 -5.58
CA ARG A 17 8.36 27.53 -4.74
C ARG A 17 7.45 28.72 -4.57
N SER A 18 7.41 29.29 -3.37
CA SER A 18 6.73 30.56 -3.12
C SER A 18 7.53 31.74 -3.69
N GLN A 19 7.03 32.93 -3.48
CA GLN A 19 7.71 34.19 -3.86
C GLN A 19 9.09 34.36 -3.22
N PHE A 20 9.42 33.59 -2.18
CA PHE A 20 10.71 33.66 -1.49
C PHE A 20 11.77 32.75 -2.11
N GLY A 21 11.41 31.82 -3.01
CA GLY A 21 12.34 30.94 -3.71
C GLY A 21 13.04 29.93 -2.79
N GLU A 22 12.37 29.49 -1.74
CA GLU A 22 12.88 28.52 -0.76
C GLU A 22 13.36 27.23 -1.40
N LEU A 23 14.42 26.63 -0.85
CA LEU A 23 14.99 25.38 -1.40
C LEU A 23 14.13 24.16 -1.04
N SER A 24 13.70 24.05 0.21
CA SER A 24 12.77 22.99 0.66
C SER A 24 11.33 23.39 0.36
N GLU A 25 10.48 22.43 0.10
CA GLU A 25 9.05 22.67 -0.11
C GLU A 25 8.44 23.39 1.10
N ALA A 26 7.68 24.46 0.83
CA ALA A 26 7.01 25.23 1.86
C ALA A 26 5.87 24.45 2.51
N LEU A 27 5.73 24.59 3.83
CA LEU A 27 4.61 24.04 4.59
C LEU A 27 3.52 25.11 4.74
N PHE A 28 2.44 24.97 3.97
CA PHE A 28 1.25 25.81 4.05
C PHE A 28 0.27 25.24 5.08
N LEU A 29 0.52 25.49 6.36
CA LEU A 29 -0.32 25.00 7.45
C LEU A 29 -1.54 25.92 7.65
N THR A 30 -2.47 25.84 6.71
CA THR A 30 -3.72 26.59 6.72
C THR A 30 -4.92 25.73 6.33
N GLN A 31 -6.09 26.05 6.84
CA GLN A 31 -7.35 25.40 6.47
C GLN A 31 -8.19 26.25 5.50
N GLY A 32 -7.95 27.56 5.39
CA GLY A 32 -8.71 28.50 4.55
C GLY A 32 -7.82 29.46 3.80
N PHE A 33 -8.39 30.08 2.79
CA PHE A 33 -7.72 31.02 1.90
C PHE A 33 -8.52 32.32 1.80
N ALA A 34 -7.83 33.46 1.73
CA ALA A 34 -8.44 34.77 1.57
C ALA A 34 -8.64 35.12 0.09
N TYR A 35 -9.58 36.00 -0.18
CA TYR A 35 -9.89 36.54 -1.49
C TYR A 35 -9.86 38.06 -1.42
N ASP A 36 -9.37 38.71 -2.48
CA ASP A 36 -9.30 40.18 -2.53
C ASP A 36 -10.68 40.80 -2.72
N THR A 37 -11.60 40.11 -3.44
CA THR A 37 -12.95 40.56 -3.70
C THR A 37 -13.96 39.43 -3.59
N ALA A 38 -15.23 39.76 -3.43
CA ALA A 38 -16.34 38.80 -3.43
C ALA A 38 -16.47 38.08 -4.78
N GLU A 39 -16.22 38.78 -5.89
CA GLU A 39 -16.28 38.24 -7.24
C GLU A 39 -15.14 37.19 -7.45
N GLN A 40 -13.95 37.44 -6.89
CA GLN A 40 -12.89 36.47 -6.90
C GLN A 40 -13.27 35.18 -6.11
N ALA A 41 -13.91 35.35 -4.96
CA ALA A 41 -14.44 34.25 -4.18
C ALA A 41 -15.45 33.43 -4.99
N GLU A 42 -16.46 34.09 -5.57
CA GLU A 42 -17.48 33.46 -6.42
C GLU A 42 -16.86 32.69 -7.58
N SER A 43 -15.93 33.32 -8.31
CA SER A 43 -15.21 32.70 -9.43
C SER A 43 -14.53 31.41 -9.06
N ARG A 44 -13.85 31.36 -7.90
CA ARG A 44 -13.17 30.13 -7.42
C ARG A 44 -14.13 29.00 -7.07
N PHE A 45 -15.35 29.32 -6.60
CA PHE A 45 -16.37 28.30 -6.33
C PHE A 45 -17.04 27.77 -7.61
N ILE A 46 -17.08 28.58 -8.68
CA ILE A 46 -17.66 28.18 -9.97
C ILE A 46 -16.64 27.38 -10.81
N ASN A 47 -15.42 27.87 -10.90
CA ASN A 47 -14.38 27.27 -11.75
C ASN A 47 -12.99 27.48 -11.13
N ASN A 48 -12.54 26.48 -10.41
CA ASN A 48 -11.28 26.50 -9.68
C ASN A 48 -10.11 26.05 -10.58
N SER A 49 -9.09 26.91 -10.74
CA SER A 49 -7.88 26.49 -11.44
C SER A 49 -6.96 25.62 -10.54
N PRO A 50 -6.03 24.82 -11.12
CA PRO A 50 -5.19 23.89 -10.36
C PRO A 50 -4.34 24.52 -9.24
N ASP A 51 -4.03 25.83 -9.36
CA ASP A 51 -3.23 26.58 -8.39
C ASP A 51 -4.07 27.49 -7.48
N GLU A 52 -5.39 27.34 -7.51
CA GLU A 52 -6.31 28.08 -6.66
C GLU A 52 -6.91 27.18 -5.60
N TYR A 53 -6.97 27.67 -4.37
CA TYR A 53 -7.43 26.90 -3.23
C TYR A 53 -8.60 27.63 -2.54
N ILE A 54 -9.57 26.86 -2.05
CA ILE A 54 -10.78 27.35 -1.39
C ILE A 54 -10.74 27.00 0.09
N TYR A 55 -10.48 25.73 0.38
CA TYR A 55 -10.49 25.17 1.72
C TYR A 55 -9.59 23.94 1.82
N GLY A 56 -8.85 23.80 2.91
CA GLY A 56 -7.81 22.77 3.05
C GLY A 56 -8.30 21.33 2.90
N ARG A 57 -9.59 21.05 3.15
CA ARG A 57 -10.19 19.73 2.91
C ARG A 57 -10.38 19.44 1.40
N TYR A 58 -10.45 20.47 0.57
CA TYR A 58 -10.59 20.34 -0.89
C TYR A 58 -9.24 20.31 -1.60
N GLY A 59 -8.25 20.95 -1.02
CA GLY A 59 -6.89 21.00 -1.53
C GLY A 59 -6.01 21.95 -0.72
N ASN A 60 -4.71 21.71 -0.74
CA ASN A 60 -3.69 22.52 -0.07
C ASN A 60 -2.41 22.48 -0.89
N PRO A 61 -1.63 23.57 -1.02
CA PRO A 61 -0.43 23.58 -1.85
C PRO A 61 0.62 22.54 -1.46
N THR A 62 0.83 22.31 -0.15
CA THR A 62 1.76 21.29 0.33
C THR A 62 1.28 19.87 0.01
N VAL A 63 -0.02 19.61 0.20
CA VAL A 63 -0.64 18.32 -0.14
C VAL A 63 -0.53 18.06 -1.64
N ARG A 64 -0.80 19.07 -2.47
CA ARG A 64 -0.68 18.94 -3.92
C ARG A 64 0.73 18.63 -4.39
N MET A 65 1.78 19.18 -3.78
CA MET A 65 3.16 18.83 -4.08
C MET A 65 3.45 17.34 -3.81
N PHE A 66 2.89 16.78 -2.74
CA PHE A 66 2.97 15.35 -2.45
C PHE A 66 2.25 14.51 -3.52
N GLU A 67 1.02 14.88 -3.88
CA GLU A 67 0.23 14.22 -4.93
C GLU A 67 0.96 14.24 -6.27
N GLU A 68 1.45 15.38 -6.72
CA GLU A 68 2.19 15.53 -7.98
C GLU A 68 3.48 14.69 -8.02
N ARG A 69 4.15 14.53 -6.88
CA ARG A 69 5.31 13.65 -6.78
C ARG A 69 4.91 12.19 -6.92
N MET A 70 3.83 11.77 -6.29
CA MET A 70 3.30 10.41 -6.42
C MET A 70 2.84 10.13 -7.86
N ILE A 71 2.14 11.07 -8.51
CA ILE A 71 1.75 11.01 -9.93
C ILE A 71 2.99 10.75 -10.80
N ALA A 72 4.06 11.51 -10.59
CA ALA A 72 5.28 11.40 -11.39
C ALA A 72 5.98 10.05 -11.22
N ILE A 73 5.92 9.45 -10.02
CA ILE A 73 6.58 8.18 -9.71
C ILE A 73 5.77 7.00 -10.26
N GLU A 74 4.47 6.97 -9.99
CA GLU A 74 3.57 5.90 -10.44
C GLU A 74 3.29 5.98 -11.94
N GLY A 75 3.30 7.17 -12.51
CA GLY A 75 2.91 7.42 -13.90
C GLY A 75 1.41 7.55 -14.07
N ALA A 76 0.69 7.97 -13.03
CA ALA A 76 -0.73 8.28 -13.06
C ALA A 76 -1.02 9.62 -13.76
N GLU A 77 -2.27 9.85 -14.11
CA GLU A 77 -2.72 11.14 -14.63
C GLU A 77 -3.02 12.11 -13.50
N ASP A 78 -3.64 11.64 -12.41
CA ASP A 78 -3.91 12.45 -11.22
C ASP A 78 -3.91 11.60 -9.94
N ALA A 79 -3.93 12.28 -8.77
CA ALA A 79 -3.93 11.67 -7.45
C ALA A 79 -4.65 12.54 -6.43
N PHE A 80 -5.14 11.90 -5.35
CA PHE A 80 -5.65 12.59 -4.18
C PHE A 80 -5.14 11.95 -2.88
N ALA A 81 -4.58 12.77 -2.01
CA ALA A 81 -4.04 12.34 -0.72
C ALA A 81 -5.11 12.30 0.37
N THR A 82 -5.11 11.23 1.16
CA THR A 82 -6.08 10.97 2.23
C THR A 82 -5.40 10.89 3.60
N ALA A 83 -6.18 11.07 4.67
CA ALA A 83 -5.68 11.08 6.04
C ALA A 83 -5.02 9.75 6.46
N THR A 84 -5.40 8.63 5.86
CA THR A 84 -4.88 7.28 6.17
C THR A 84 -4.97 6.36 4.95
N GLY A 85 -4.21 5.26 4.94
CA GLY A 85 -4.35 4.23 3.92
C GLY A 85 -5.76 3.62 3.86
N MET A 86 -6.42 3.43 5.02
CA MET A 86 -7.80 2.94 5.05
C MET A 86 -8.81 3.95 4.49
N ALA A 87 -8.55 5.24 4.62
CA ALA A 87 -9.36 6.27 3.96
C ALA A 87 -9.19 6.22 2.44
N ALA A 88 -7.99 5.90 1.94
CA ALA A 88 -7.75 5.65 0.52
C ALA A 88 -8.51 4.41 0.03
N VAL A 89 -8.40 3.27 0.74
CA VAL A 89 -9.11 2.03 0.39
C VAL A 89 -10.63 2.23 0.39
N SER A 90 -11.19 2.71 1.51
CA SER A 90 -12.63 2.89 1.63
C SER A 90 -13.17 3.94 0.63
N GLY A 91 -12.46 5.06 0.48
CA GLY A 91 -12.83 6.10 -0.48
C GLY A 91 -12.85 5.58 -1.92
N ALA A 92 -11.81 4.86 -2.35
CA ALA A 92 -11.72 4.31 -3.70
C ALA A 92 -12.83 3.29 -4.01
N LEU A 93 -13.26 2.50 -3.03
CA LEU A 93 -14.34 1.54 -3.22
C LEU A 93 -15.72 2.20 -3.14
N PHE A 94 -15.94 3.04 -2.13
CA PHE A 94 -17.26 3.62 -1.86
C PHE A 94 -17.71 4.63 -2.91
N CYS A 95 -16.78 5.38 -3.50
CA CYS A 95 -17.14 6.36 -4.53
C CYS A 95 -17.62 5.71 -5.85
N MET A 96 -17.26 4.45 -6.09
CA MET A 96 -17.63 3.71 -7.31
C MET A 96 -18.83 2.78 -7.13
N LEU A 97 -19.21 2.45 -5.90
CA LEU A 97 -20.18 1.42 -5.60
C LEU A 97 -21.45 1.98 -4.97
N LYS A 98 -22.59 1.44 -5.39
CA LYS A 98 -23.93 1.72 -4.83
C LYS A 98 -24.69 0.41 -4.59
N GLN A 99 -25.80 0.50 -3.85
CA GLN A 99 -26.67 -0.65 -3.61
C GLN A 99 -27.04 -1.38 -4.91
N GLY A 100 -26.89 -2.70 -4.91
CA GLY A 100 -27.13 -3.58 -6.05
C GLY A 100 -25.93 -3.75 -7.01
N ASP A 101 -24.84 -3.02 -6.80
CA ASP A 101 -23.57 -3.29 -7.50
C ASP A 101 -22.87 -4.52 -6.91
N HIS A 102 -21.99 -5.13 -7.69
CA HIS A 102 -21.19 -6.27 -7.30
C HIS A 102 -19.70 -5.92 -7.30
N LEU A 103 -18.98 -6.43 -6.28
CA LEU A 103 -17.53 -6.37 -6.15
C LEU A 103 -16.94 -7.77 -6.05
N ILE A 104 -15.87 -8.04 -6.80
CA ILE A 104 -15.05 -9.24 -6.64
C ILE A 104 -13.77 -8.85 -5.92
N SER A 105 -13.38 -9.61 -4.90
CA SER A 105 -12.16 -9.33 -4.14
C SER A 105 -11.35 -10.59 -3.89
N SER A 106 -10.02 -10.44 -3.87
CA SER A 106 -9.16 -11.49 -3.31
C SER A 106 -9.52 -11.77 -1.85
N LYS A 107 -9.42 -13.03 -1.43
CA LYS A 107 -9.52 -13.44 -0.02
C LYS A 107 -8.30 -13.05 0.79
N ALA A 108 -7.13 -12.94 0.15
CA ALA A 108 -5.87 -12.62 0.78
C ALA A 108 -5.71 -11.08 0.87
N LEU A 109 -6.37 -10.47 1.85
CA LEU A 109 -6.35 -9.04 2.12
C LEU A 109 -5.89 -8.74 3.55
N PHE A 110 -5.35 -7.55 3.74
CA PHE A 110 -5.19 -6.97 5.08
C PHE A 110 -6.54 -6.97 5.83
N GLY A 111 -6.52 -7.34 7.12
CA GLY A 111 -7.74 -7.56 7.89
C GLY A 111 -8.73 -6.39 7.89
N SER A 112 -8.27 -5.13 7.86
CA SER A 112 -9.17 -3.98 7.78
C SER A 112 -9.75 -3.80 6.37
N CYS A 113 -9.00 -4.14 5.31
CA CYS A 113 -9.52 -4.16 3.94
C CYS A 113 -10.60 -5.23 3.81
N MET A 114 -10.37 -6.44 4.35
CA MET A 114 -11.38 -7.51 4.41
C MET A 114 -12.62 -7.06 5.18
N PHE A 115 -12.46 -6.35 6.31
CA PHE A 115 -13.61 -5.84 7.07
C PHE A 115 -14.44 -4.82 6.27
N VAL A 116 -13.79 -3.94 5.49
CA VAL A 116 -14.49 -3.03 4.59
C VAL A 116 -15.27 -3.81 3.53
N VAL A 117 -14.61 -4.75 2.87
CA VAL A 117 -15.20 -5.54 1.76
C VAL A 117 -16.33 -6.45 2.26
N ASP A 118 -16.09 -7.26 3.26
CA ASP A 118 -17.02 -8.33 3.66
C ASP A 118 -18.07 -7.90 4.69
N ASN A 119 -17.85 -6.78 5.41
CA ASN A 119 -18.80 -6.29 6.40
C ASN A 119 -19.47 -4.97 5.99
N ILE A 120 -18.68 -3.93 5.67
CA ILE A 120 -19.26 -2.60 5.47
C ILE A 120 -20.00 -2.55 4.13
N LEU A 121 -19.37 -2.99 3.04
CA LEU A 121 -19.99 -2.96 1.71
C LEU A 121 -21.28 -3.80 1.66
N ARG A 122 -21.27 -5.01 2.27
CA ARG A 122 -22.48 -5.85 2.35
C ARG A 122 -23.63 -5.17 3.08
N ARG A 123 -23.34 -4.43 4.17
CA ARG A 123 -24.37 -3.66 4.90
C ARG A 123 -25.00 -2.57 4.05
N TRP A 124 -24.30 -2.08 3.03
CA TRP A 124 -24.78 -1.08 2.10
C TRP A 124 -25.48 -1.68 0.88
N GLY A 125 -25.71 -3.00 0.90
CA GLY A 125 -26.39 -3.71 -0.17
C GLY A 125 -25.55 -3.94 -1.42
N ILE A 126 -24.22 -3.94 -1.26
CA ILE A 126 -23.27 -4.30 -2.32
C ILE A 126 -23.04 -5.80 -2.23
N GLU A 127 -23.17 -6.49 -3.35
CA GLU A 127 -22.86 -7.90 -3.47
C GLU A 127 -21.34 -8.10 -3.52
N VAL A 128 -20.83 -9.10 -2.80
CA VAL A 128 -19.39 -9.36 -2.72
C VAL A 128 -19.11 -10.84 -2.96
N THR A 129 -18.26 -11.13 -3.93
CA THR A 129 -17.66 -12.46 -4.15
C THR A 129 -16.18 -12.44 -3.79
N LEU A 130 -15.78 -13.36 -2.91
CA LEU A 130 -14.39 -13.54 -2.51
C LEU A 130 -13.78 -14.72 -3.31
N VAL A 131 -12.62 -14.47 -3.92
CA VAL A 131 -11.91 -15.45 -4.77
C VAL A 131 -10.48 -15.69 -4.29
N GLU A 132 -9.88 -16.81 -4.66
CA GLU A 132 -8.43 -17.00 -4.53
C GLU A 132 -7.73 -16.04 -5.50
N GLY A 133 -6.98 -15.07 -4.95
CA GLY A 133 -6.38 -13.99 -5.74
C GLY A 133 -5.44 -14.47 -6.85
N THR A 134 -4.83 -15.63 -6.67
CA THR A 134 -3.89 -16.27 -7.62
C THR A 134 -4.57 -17.13 -8.69
N ASP A 135 -5.89 -17.35 -8.61
CA ASP A 135 -6.64 -18.18 -9.56
C ASP A 135 -7.49 -17.34 -10.51
N LEU A 136 -6.99 -17.07 -11.72
CA LEU A 136 -7.69 -16.30 -12.76
C LEU A 136 -9.03 -16.91 -13.18
N ASN A 137 -9.24 -18.21 -13.02
CA ASN A 137 -10.54 -18.84 -13.36
C ASN A 137 -11.61 -18.41 -12.35
N GLN A 138 -11.28 -18.36 -11.04
CA GLN A 138 -12.22 -17.87 -10.04
C GLN A 138 -12.62 -16.40 -10.29
N TRP A 139 -11.68 -15.54 -10.71
CA TRP A 139 -12.00 -14.15 -11.10
C TRP A 139 -12.99 -14.11 -12.26
N ARG A 140 -12.76 -14.96 -13.30
CA ARG A 140 -13.64 -15.02 -14.47
C ARG A 140 -15.02 -15.56 -14.13
N ASP A 141 -15.09 -16.64 -13.37
CA ASP A 141 -16.35 -17.30 -13.01
C ASP A 141 -17.20 -16.45 -12.04
N ALA A 142 -16.56 -15.56 -11.27
CA ALA A 142 -17.23 -14.62 -10.37
C ALA A 142 -17.82 -13.39 -11.06
N MET A 143 -17.45 -13.11 -12.33
CA MET A 143 -17.94 -11.92 -13.06
C MET A 143 -19.45 -11.97 -13.27
N GLN A 144 -20.14 -10.89 -12.95
CA GLN A 144 -21.58 -10.70 -13.08
C GLN A 144 -21.88 -9.43 -13.90
N PRO A 145 -23.08 -9.30 -14.50
CA PRO A 145 -23.44 -8.09 -15.27
C PRO A 145 -23.41 -6.78 -14.45
N ASN A 146 -23.59 -6.87 -13.14
CA ASN A 146 -23.53 -5.75 -12.18
C ASN A 146 -22.17 -5.61 -11.48
N THR A 147 -21.14 -6.38 -11.87
CA THR A 147 -19.78 -6.21 -11.33
C THR A 147 -19.23 -4.86 -11.77
N LYS A 148 -18.78 -4.05 -10.79
CA LYS A 148 -18.20 -2.72 -11.01
C LYS A 148 -16.73 -2.64 -10.64
N VAL A 149 -16.32 -3.44 -9.65
CA VAL A 149 -14.95 -3.36 -9.11
C VAL A 149 -14.41 -4.76 -8.88
N CYS A 150 -13.16 -4.96 -9.29
CA CYS A 150 -12.27 -6.02 -8.83
C CYS A 150 -11.24 -5.38 -7.88
N PHE A 151 -11.03 -5.96 -6.69
CA PHE A 151 -10.11 -5.44 -5.68
C PHE A 151 -9.12 -6.50 -5.21
N LEU A 152 -7.83 -6.14 -5.16
CA LEU A 152 -6.77 -7.02 -4.66
C LEU A 152 -5.60 -6.23 -4.06
N GLU A 153 -4.79 -6.91 -3.24
CA GLU A 153 -3.44 -6.49 -2.90
C GLU A 153 -2.45 -7.11 -3.89
N SER A 154 -1.52 -6.31 -4.40
CA SER A 154 -0.51 -6.80 -5.38
C SER A 154 0.34 -7.93 -4.81
N ILE A 155 0.70 -7.81 -3.54
CA ILE A 155 1.32 -8.82 -2.69
C ILE A 155 0.52 -8.88 -1.40
N SER A 156 -0.01 -10.03 -1.06
CA SER A 156 -0.88 -10.21 0.11
C SER A 156 -0.13 -10.10 1.44
N ASN A 157 -0.82 -9.61 2.45
CA ASN A 157 -0.34 -9.55 3.83
C ASN A 157 -1.05 -10.63 4.68
N PRO A 158 -0.36 -11.56 5.34
CA PRO A 158 1.09 -11.67 5.50
C PRO A 158 1.75 -12.76 4.65
N THR A 159 0.98 -13.48 3.83
CA THR A 159 1.42 -14.69 3.12
C THR A 159 2.25 -14.43 1.87
N LEU A 160 2.36 -13.17 1.47
CA LEU A 160 3.14 -12.70 0.33
C LEU A 160 2.75 -13.36 -1.01
N GLU A 161 1.51 -13.81 -1.13
CA GLU A 161 0.98 -14.27 -2.42
C GLU A 161 1.01 -13.13 -3.43
N VAL A 162 1.44 -13.45 -4.66
CA VAL A 162 1.54 -12.49 -5.75
C VAL A 162 0.38 -12.71 -6.71
N CYS A 163 -0.43 -11.66 -6.92
CA CYS A 163 -1.54 -11.70 -7.87
C CYS A 163 -1.09 -11.33 -9.30
N ASP A 164 -1.63 -11.99 -10.30
CA ASP A 164 -1.46 -11.63 -11.71
C ASP A 164 -2.32 -10.40 -12.04
N ILE A 165 -1.72 -9.21 -11.88
CA ILE A 165 -2.43 -7.94 -12.08
C ILE A 165 -2.91 -7.80 -13.52
N ALA A 166 -2.08 -8.15 -14.50
CA ALA A 166 -2.44 -8.03 -15.92
C ALA A 166 -3.57 -9.00 -16.29
N GLY A 167 -3.53 -10.22 -15.76
CA GLY A 167 -4.58 -11.22 -15.97
C GLY A 167 -5.91 -10.76 -15.35
N VAL A 168 -5.91 -10.28 -14.11
CA VAL A 168 -7.13 -9.78 -13.44
C VAL A 168 -7.64 -8.51 -14.11
N ALA A 169 -6.76 -7.57 -14.51
CA ALA A 169 -7.15 -6.37 -15.26
C ALA A 169 -7.90 -6.70 -16.53
N LYS A 170 -7.37 -7.66 -17.31
CA LYS A 170 -8.02 -8.12 -18.54
C LYS A 170 -9.43 -8.66 -18.27
N ILE A 171 -9.59 -9.52 -17.26
CA ILE A 171 -10.89 -10.09 -16.88
C ILE A 171 -11.86 -8.99 -16.42
N ALA A 172 -11.40 -8.06 -15.58
CA ALA A 172 -12.21 -6.94 -15.11
C ALA A 172 -12.72 -6.07 -16.28
N HIS A 173 -11.83 -5.70 -17.19
CA HIS A 173 -12.17 -4.85 -18.34
C HIS A 173 -13.10 -5.56 -19.35
N GLU A 174 -12.89 -6.85 -19.62
CA GLU A 174 -13.80 -7.65 -20.44
C GLU A 174 -15.21 -7.72 -19.86
N GLY A 175 -15.33 -7.70 -18.52
CA GLY A 175 -16.60 -7.64 -17.80
C GLY A 175 -17.16 -6.23 -17.57
N GLY A 176 -16.46 -5.17 -18.01
CA GLY A 176 -16.87 -3.77 -17.81
C GLY A 176 -16.64 -3.24 -16.39
N ALA A 177 -15.82 -3.92 -15.61
CA ALA A 177 -15.44 -3.53 -14.25
C ALA A 177 -14.07 -2.82 -14.22
N LYS A 178 -13.79 -2.11 -13.12
CA LYS A 178 -12.51 -1.46 -12.83
C LYS A 178 -11.66 -2.33 -11.90
N LEU A 179 -10.34 -2.34 -12.12
CA LEU A 179 -9.39 -2.98 -11.21
C LEU A 179 -8.78 -1.94 -10.27
N VAL A 180 -9.00 -2.14 -8.97
CA VAL A 180 -8.40 -1.38 -7.87
C VAL A 180 -7.33 -2.23 -7.20
N VAL A 181 -6.11 -1.71 -7.09
CA VAL A 181 -4.97 -2.44 -6.53
C VAL A 181 -4.38 -1.68 -5.34
N ASP A 182 -4.31 -2.34 -4.19
CA ASP A 182 -3.46 -1.90 -3.08
C ASP A 182 -2.02 -2.39 -3.34
N ASN A 183 -1.11 -1.43 -3.60
CA ASN A 183 0.28 -1.73 -3.96
C ASN A 183 1.28 -1.39 -2.85
N VAL A 184 0.86 -1.41 -1.60
CA VAL A 184 1.67 -0.99 -0.45
C VAL A 184 2.95 -1.82 -0.32
N PHE A 185 2.86 -3.16 -0.47
CA PHE A 185 4.00 -4.07 -0.25
C PHE A 185 5.07 -3.99 -1.34
N ALA A 186 4.65 -3.90 -2.60
CA ALA A 186 5.58 -3.80 -3.72
C ALA A 186 6.18 -2.40 -3.87
N THR A 187 5.55 -1.37 -3.31
CA THR A 187 5.90 0.04 -3.49
C THR A 187 5.84 0.48 -4.97
N PRO A 188 5.76 1.78 -5.28
CA PRO A 188 5.80 2.25 -6.67
C PRO A 188 7.19 2.05 -7.33
N LEU A 189 8.19 1.60 -6.56
CA LEU A 189 9.55 1.38 -7.05
C LEU A 189 9.74 0.01 -7.67
N PHE A 190 9.14 -1.02 -7.07
CA PHE A 190 9.35 -2.42 -7.50
C PHE A 190 8.25 -2.92 -8.41
N GLN A 191 7.06 -2.31 -8.36
CA GLN A 191 5.95 -2.67 -9.23
C GLN A 191 5.10 -1.44 -9.58
N GLN A 192 4.84 -1.23 -10.88
CA GLN A 192 4.01 -0.15 -11.39
C GLN A 192 2.69 -0.73 -11.90
N THR A 193 1.71 -0.80 -11.02
CA THR A 193 0.46 -1.53 -11.26
C THR A 193 -0.43 -0.90 -12.33
N LEU A 194 -0.39 0.43 -12.52
CA LEU A 194 -1.08 1.09 -13.64
C LEU A 194 -0.56 0.60 -15.00
N LYS A 195 0.74 0.34 -15.13
CA LYS A 195 1.30 -0.22 -16.37
C LYS A 195 0.90 -1.66 -16.64
N LEU A 196 0.49 -2.37 -15.60
CA LEU A 196 -0.02 -3.73 -15.68
C LEU A 196 -1.53 -3.78 -15.91
N GLY A 197 -2.18 -2.63 -16.00
CA GLY A 197 -3.60 -2.51 -16.33
C GLY A 197 -4.54 -2.18 -15.17
N ALA A 198 -4.03 -1.90 -13.97
CA ALA A 198 -4.87 -1.38 -12.89
C ALA A 198 -5.47 -0.02 -13.28
N ASP A 199 -6.73 0.22 -12.95
CA ASP A 199 -7.39 1.52 -13.16
C ASP A 199 -7.13 2.47 -12.01
N VAL A 200 -7.07 1.94 -10.79
CA VAL A 200 -6.85 2.71 -9.56
C VAL A 200 -5.80 2.02 -8.70
N VAL A 201 -4.85 2.79 -8.22
CA VAL A 201 -3.79 2.32 -7.31
C VAL A 201 -3.88 3.03 -5.97
N ILE A 202 -3.73 2.28 -4.91
CA ILE A 202 -3.79 2.75 -3.53
C ILE A 202 -2.46 2.51 -2.83
N TYR A 203 -2.03 3.50 -2.06
CA TYR A 203 -0.92 3.36 -1.11
C TYR A 203 -1.32 3.81 0.29
N SER A 204 -0.99 3.00 1.29
CA SER A 204 -0.84 3.50 2.64
C SER A 204 0.50 4.23 2.74
N ALA A 205 0.47 5.55 2.67
CA ALA A 205 1.68 6.37 2.76
C ALA A 205 2.34 6.30 4.16
N THR A 206 1.63 5.79 5.15
CA THR A 206 2.10 5.43 6.49
C THR A 206 3.29 4.45 6.50
N LYS A 207 3.46 3.66 5.41
CA LYS A 207 4.44 2.57 5.31
C LYS A 207 5.75 3.09 4.71
N HIS A 208 6.20 2.53 3.61
CA HIS A 208 7.45 2.88 2.94
C HIS A 208 7.59 4.36 2.56
N ILE A 209 6.48 5.06 2.26
CA ILE A 209 6.49 6.47 1.85
C ILE A 209 6.95 7.33 3.02
N ASP A 210 6.36 7.21 4.20
CA ASP A 210 6.87 7.81 5.43
C ASP A 210 8.21 7.18 5.82
N GLY A 211 8.25 5.85 5.93
CA GLY A 211 9.43 5.03 6.11
C GLY A 211 10.17 5.18 7.43
N GLN A 212 9.62 5.89 8.41
CA GLN A 212 10.26 6.16 9.70
C GLN A 212 9.26 6.18 10.88
N GLY A 213 8.02 5.70 10.67
CA GLY A 213 7.01 5.57 11.71
C GLY A 213 6.50 6.90 12.29
N ARG A 214 6.48 8.00 11.51
CA ARG A 214 6.21 9.37 11.98
C ARG A 214 4.75 9.78 11.84
N CYS A 215 4.07 9.41 10.74
CA CYS A 215 2.73 9.90 10.47
C CYS A 215 1.86 8.91 9.67
N LEU A 216 0.56 9.14 9.73
CA LEU A 216 -0.43 8.42 8.92
C LEU A 216 -0.70 9.18 7.62
N GLY A 217 -0.99 8.43 6.55
CA GLY A 217 -1.47 8.96 5.29
C GLY A 217 -1.84 7.88 4.30
N GLY A 218 -2.52 8.29 3.26
CA GLY A 218 -2.85 7.46 2.10
C GLY A 218 -2.85 8.29 0.84
N VAL A 219 -2.82 7.64 -0.30
CA VAL A 219 -2.99 8.28 -1.60
C VAL A 219 -3.68 7.32 -2.57
N VAL A 220 -4.58 7.88 -3.37
CA VAL A 220 -5.28 7.20 -4.46
C VAL A 220 -4.81 7.85 -5.76
N LEU A 221 -4.45 7.01 -6.74
CA LEU A 221 -3.96 7.44 -8.06
C LEU A 221 -4.76 6.73 -9.15
N GLY A 222 -4.99 7.44 -10.26
CA GLY A 222 -5.72 6.89 -11.40
C GLY A 222 -5.73 7.86 -12.58
N THR A 223 -6.76 7.77 -13.41
CA THR A 223 -7.02 8.74 -14.46
C THR A 223 -7.49 10.07 -13.88
N GLU A 224 -7.28 11.16 -14.61
CA GLU A 224 -7.79 12.49 -14.24
C GLU A 224 -9.31 12.47 -14.06
N GLU A 225 -10.05 11.85 -14.99
CA GLU A 225 -11.51 11.67 -14.92
C GLU A 225 -11.93 10.96 -13.61
N TYR A 226 -11.30 9.85 -13.25
CA TYR A 226 -11.64 9.14 -12.03
C TYR A 226 -11.38 9.99 -10.78
N ILE A 227 -10.23 10.62 -10.71
CA ILE A 227 -9.85 11.43 -9.52
C ILE A 227 -10.74 12.66 -9.40
N GLN A 228 -10.93 13.44 -10.49
CA GLN A 228 -11.64 14.71 -10.44
C GLN A 228 -13.16 14.54 -10.35
N ASP A 229 -13.74 13.60 -11.12
CA ASP A 229 -15.19 13.52 -11.27
C ASP A 229 -15.84 12.48 -10.35
N VAL A 230 -15.06 11.50 -9.83
CA VAL A 230 -15.60 10.42 -8.99
C VAL A 230 -15.03 10.48 -7.57
N PHE A 231 -13.71 10.47 -7.41
CA PHE A 231 -13.07 10.34 -6.09
C PHE A 231 -13.14 11.64 -5.27
N ILE A 232 -12.74 12.78 -5.84
CA ILE A 232 -12.73 14.08 -5.13
C ILE A 232 -14.12 14.49 -4.66
N PRO A 233 -15.19 14.43 -5.47
CA PRO A 233 -16.54 14.76 -5.01
C PRO A 233 -16.96 13.95 -3.78
N PHE A 234 -16.68 12.65 -3.75
CA PHE A 234 -16.96 11.81 -2.60
C PHE A 234 -16.10 12.21 -1.39
N ASN A 235 -14.78 12.29 -1.59
CA ASN A 235 -13.81 12.47 -0.52
C ASN A 235 -13.90 13.84 0.17
N LYS A 236 -14.11 14.92 -0.60
CA LYS A 236 -14.28 16.27 -0.03
C LYS A 236 -15.52 16.41 0.87
N HIS A 237 -16.56 15.60 0.63
CA HIS A 237 -17.80 15.63 1.42
C HIS A 237 -17.77 14.64 2.59
N THR A 238 -17.01 13.57 2.52
CA THR A 238 -16.83 12.59 3.61
C THR A 238 -15.68 12.94 4.58
N GLY A 239 -14.73 13.78 4.15
CA GLY A 239 -13.84 14.50 5.04
C GLY A 239 -12.44 13.96 5.33
N PRO A 240 -11.97 12.80 4.80
CA PRO A 240 -10.68 12.21 5.19
C PRO A 240 -9.47 12.84 4.48
N ALA A 241 -9.36 14.16 4.47
CA ALA A 241 -8.28 14.91 3.85
C ALA A 241 -6.95 14.77 4.63
N MET A 242 -5.84 14.72 3.91
CA MET A 242 -4.51 14.67 4.50
C MET A 242 -4.13 16.01 5.14
N SER A 243 -3.50 15.96 6.32
CA SER A 243 -2.88 17.13 6.95
C SER A 243 -1.71 17.64 6.10
N PRO A 244 -1.57 18.97 5.88
CA PRO A 244 -0.40 19.53 5.20
C PRO A 244 0.92 19.19 5.88
N PHE A 245 0.94 19.07 7.21
CA PHE A 245 2.12 18.64 7.95
C PHE A 245 2.51 17.21 7.59
N ASN A 246 1.56 16.28 7.56
CA ASN A 246 1.83 14.90 7.17
C ASN A 246 2.29 14.82 5.71
N ALA A 247 1.67 15.56 4.81
CA ALA A 247 2.07 15.65 3.40
C ALA A 247 3.53 16.12 3.26
N TRP A 248 3.92 17.14 4.03
CA TRP A 248 5.31 17.63 4.06
C TRP A 248 6.30 16.58 4.57
N VAL A 249 5.97 15.89 5.65
CA VAL A 249 6.79 14.76 6.17
C VAL A 249 6.95 13.69 5.11
N MET A 250 5.86 13.33 4.40
CA MET A 250 5.87 12.31 3.35
C MET A 250 6.65 12.75 2.10
N LEU A 251 6.58 14.04 1.74
CA LEU A 251 7.44 14.62 0.68
C LEU A 251 8.92 14.36 1.01
N LYS A 252 9.34 14.59 2.26
CA LYS A 252 10.70 14.31 2.69
C LYS A 252 11.02 12.81 2.74
N GLY A 253 10.04 11.98 3.09
CA GLY A 253 10.16 10.53 3.01
C GLY A 253 10.39 10.02 1.58
N LEU A 254 9.68 10.60 0.60
CA LEU A 254 9.83 10.25 -0.82
C LEU A 254 11.23 10.53 -1.38
N GLU A 255 11.91 11.57 -0.94
CA GLU A 255 13.27 11.90 -1.40
C GLU A 255 14.26 10.74 -1.21
N THR A 256 14.07 9.94 -0.18
CA THR A 256 14.96 8.83 0.19
C THR A 256 14.34 7.44 0.03
N ILE A 257 13.11 7.33 -0.45
CA ILE A 257 12.40 6.04 -0.50
C ILE A 257 13.15 5.00 -1.33
N SER A 258 13.77 5.38 -2.47
CA SER A 258 14.52 4.43 -3.29
C SER A 258 15.74 3.89 -2.56
N LEU A 259 16.47 4.75 -1.83
CA LEU A 259 17.64 4.34 -1.06
C LEU A 259 17.25 3.35 0.04
N ARG A 260 16.15 3.65 0.75
CA ARG A 260 15.66 2.80 1.84
C ARG A 260 15.12 1.47 1.32
N CYS A 261 14.20 1.50 0.36
CA CYS A 261 13.57 0.27 -0.13
C CYS A 261 14.58 -0.64 -0.85
N GLU A 262 15.55 -0.10 -1.59
CA GLU A 262 16.60 -0.88 -2.22
C GLU A 262 17.47 -1.59 -1.17
N ALA A 263 17.94 -0.86 -0.15
CA ALA A 263 18.71 -1.44 0.96
C ALA A 263 17.91 -2.49 1.74
N GLN A 264 16.63 -2.20 2.04
CA GLN A 264 15.73 -3.14 2.72
C GLN A 264 15.53 -4.44 1.92
N ALA A 265 15.35 -4.34 0.60
CA ALA A 265 15.17 -5.51 -0.26
C ALA A 265 16.47 -6.35 -0.36
N GLU A 266 17.62 -5.68 -0.45
CA GLU A 266 18.93 -6.35 -0.43
C GLU A 266 19.20 -7.06 0.90
N ASN A 267 18.83 -6.44 2.02
CA ASN A 267 18.90 -7.05 3.34
C ASN A 267 17.94 -8.25 3.44
N ALA A 268 16.72 -8.14 2.89
CA ALA A 268 15.76 -9.25 2.86
C ALA A 268 16.32 -10.47 2.13
N GLU A 269 16.94 -10.28 0.96
CA GLU A 269 17.57 -11.36 0.20
C GLU A 269 18.73 -12.03 0.98
N LYS A 270 19.57 -11.25 1.67
CA LYS A 270 20.65 -11.79 2.52
C LYS A 270 20.10 -12.59 3.70
N ILE A 271 19.07 -12.06 4.37
CA ILE A 271 18.40 -12.73 5.49
C ILE A 271 17.79 -14.05 5.06
N ILE A 272 17.07 -14.09 3.94
CA ILE A 272 16.48 -15.33 3.43
C ILE A 272 17.56 -16.38 3.19
N ASN A 273 18.67 -16.00 2.54
CA ASN A 273 19.75 -16.92 2.26
C ASN A 273 20.41 -17.48 3.54
N ALA A 274 20.51 -16.67 4.60
CA ALA A 274 21.03 -17.12 5.89
C ALA A 274 20.06 -18.03 6.66
N LEU A 275 18.74 -17.83 6.48
CA LEU A 275 17.70 -18.61 7.16
C LEU A 275 17.37 -19.94 6.46
N LYS A 276 17.68 -20.09 5.16
CA LYS A 276 17.43 -21.33 4.40
C LYS A 276 18.08 -22.53 5.02
N GLY A 277 17.30 -23.60 5.20
CA GLY A 277 17.76 -24.87 5.76
C GLY A 277 17.93 -24.88 7.28
N HIS A 278 17.56 -23.81 7.99
CA HIS A 278 17.60 -23.84 9.45
C HIS A 278 16.56 -24.83 10.01
N LYS A 279 16.98 -25.67 10.98
CA LYS A 279 16.19 -26.80 11.53
C LYS A 279 14.80 -26.40 12.09
N ASN A 280 14.68 -25.18 12.61
CA ASN A 280 13.47 -24.66 13.23
C ASN A 280 12.55 -23.93 12.24
N ILE A 281 12.93 -23.77 10.96
CA ILE A 281 12.14 -23.11 9.93
C ILE A 281 11.61 -24.15 8.95
N THR A 282 10.29 -24.21 8.81
CA THR A 282 9.60 -25.14 7.91
C THR A 282 9.31 -24.54 6.54
N ARG A 283 9.15 -23.23 6.46
CA ARG A 283 8.84 -22.51 5.23
C ARG A 283 9.35 -21.07 5.29
N ILE A 284 9.85 -20.56 4.16
CA ILE A 284 10.18 -19.15 3.95
C ILE A 284 9.39 -18.68 2.73
N LEU A 285 8.79 -17.49 2.81
CA LEU A 285 8.06 -16.85 1.72
C LEU A 285 8.71 -15.50 1.40
N TYR A 286 9.08 -15.31 0.15
CA TYR A 286 9.55 -14.07 -0.42
C TYR A 286 9.32 -14.08 -1.93
N PRO A 287 8.67 -13.09 -2.53
CA PRO A 287 8.16 -13.16 -3.90
C PRO A 287 9.19 -13.53 -4.97
N THR A 288 10.42 -13.04 -4.87
CA THR A 288 11.50 -13.32 -5.83
C THR A 288 12.45 -14.43 -5.38
N ASP A 289 12.11 -15.21 -4.38
CA ASP A 289 12.82 -16.46 -4.07
C ASP A 289 12.32 -17.60 -4.96
N VAL A 290 13.22 -18.40 -5.50
CA VAL A 290 12.89 -19.52 -6.41
C VAL A 290 11.96 -20.57 -5.79
N SER A 291 11.86 -20.64 -4.46
CA SER A 291 10.94 -21.54 -3.77
C SER A 291 9.51 -20.97 -3.64
N HIS A 292 9.32 -19.71 -4.00
CA HIS A 292 7.99 -19.08 -3.88
C HIS A 292 7.03 -19.64 -4.93
N PRO A 293 5.77 -19.99 -4.56
CA PRO A 293 4.80 -20.57 -5.52
C PRO A 293 4.55 -19.73 -6.78
N GLN A 294 4.59 -18.41 -6.67
CA GLN A 294 4.39 -17.49 -7.78
C GLN A 294 5.72 -16.81 -8.24
N TYR A 295 6.87 -17.48 -8.09
CA TYR A 295 8.18 -16.92 -8.44
C TYR A 295 8.23 -16.37 -9.87
N GLU A 296 7.84 -17.18 -10.88
CA GLU A 296 7.87 -16.78 -12.28
C GLU A 296 6.99 -15.53 -12.57
N LEU A 297 5.83 -15.48 -11.93
CA LEU A 297 4.94 -14.31 -12.01
C LEU A 297 5.59 -13.08 -11.34
N ALA A 298 6.14 -13.25 -10.15
CA ALA A 298 6.78 -12.17 -9.41
C ALA A 298 7.92 -11.52 -10.21
N ILE A 299 8.84 -12.32 -10.76
CA ILE A 299 9.97 -11.78 -11.55
C ILE A 299 9.54 -11.18 -12.90
N SER A 300 8.36 -11.54 -13.41
CA SER A 300 7.81 -10.97 -14.66
C SER A 300 7.22 -9.58 -14.47
N GLN A 301 6.67 -9.27 -13.29
CA GLN A 301 5.96 -8.02 -13.02
C GLN A 301 6.61 -7.12 -11.98
N MET A 302 7.64 -7.60 -11.27
CA MET A 302 8.35 -6.87 -10.22
C MET A 302 9.85 -6.80 -10.49
N THR A 303 10.49 -5.74 -10.05
CA THR A 303 11.96 -5.57 -10.16
C THR A 303 12.73 -6.12 -8.96
N LYS A 304 12.10 -6.23 -7.78
CA LYS A 304 12.62 -6.83 -6.53
C LYS A 304 11.44 -7.41 -5.72
N GLY A 305 11.70 -8.34 -4.82
CA GLY A 305 10.70 -9.06 -4.02
C GLY A 305 10.04 -8.26 -2.89
N GLY A 306 10.42 -7.00 -2.70
CA GLY A 306 9.91 -6.16 -1.62
C GLY A 306 10.80 -6.17 -0.38
N THR A 307 10.25 -5.66 0.72
CA THR A 307 10.98 -5.44 1.99
C THR A 307 10.48 -6.32 3.12
N VAL A 308 9.54 -7.22 2.83
CA VAL A 308 8.91 -8.09 3.83
C VAL A 308 9.25 -9.54 3.54
N VAL A 309 9.65 -10.26 4.57
CA VAL A 309 9.89 -11.71 4.57
C VAL A 309 8.90 -12.35 5.52
N SER A 310 8.30 -13.45 5.13
CA SER A 310 7.49 -14.27 6.03
C SER A 310 8.07 -15.66 6.14
N PHE A 311 8.03 -16.26 7.34
CA PHE A 311 8.50 -17.62 7.55
C PHE A 311 7.71 -18.30 8.64
N GLU A 312 7.78 -19.62 8.67
CA GLU A 312 7.08 -20.47 9.60
C GLU A 312 8.06 -21.25 10.47
N LEU A 313 7.83 -21.19 11.79
CA LEU A 313 8.61 -21.91 12.78
C LEU A 313 7.96 -23.25 13.16
N SER A 314 8.76 -24.29 13.26
CA SER A 314 8.35 -25.56 13.87
C SER A 314 8.05 -25.32 15.36
N GLY A 315 6.98 -25.97 15.88
CA GLY A 315 6.58 -25.78 17.29
C GLY A 315 5.50 -24.73 17.54
N GLY A 316 4.96 -24.13 16.48
CA GLY A 316 3.76 -23.29 16.50
C GLY A 316 3.92 -22.01 17.33
N LYS A 317 2.84 -21.55 17.95
CA LYS A 317 2.79 -20.29 18.71
C LYS A 317 3.87 -20.16 19.77
N LYS A 318 4.16 -21.26 20.51
CA LYS A 318 5.19 -21.23 21.57
C LYS A 318 6.56 -20.91 21.00
N ALA A 319 6.91 -21.55 19.90
CA ALA A 319 8.16 -21.32 19.17
C ALA A 319 8.23 -19.89 18.65
N ALA A 320 7.18 -19.40 17.99
CA ALA A 320 7.10 -18.02 17.49
C ALA A 320 7.27 -16.98 18.61
N PHE A 321 6.68 -17.23 19.78
CA PHE A 321 6.82 -16.30 20.92
C PHE A 321 8.21 -16.38 21.55
N SER A 322 8.81 -17.58 21.70
CA SER A 322 10.19 -17.71 22.17
C SER A 322 11.15 -16.97 21.24
N PHE A 323 11.00 -17.15 19.94
CA PHE A 323 11.77 -16.45 18.92
C PHE A 323 11.64 -14.93 19.03
N LEU A 324 10.40 -14.41 18.97
CA LEU A 324 10.16 -12.97 19.00
C LEU A 324 10.69 -12.30 20.28
N ASN A 325 10.51 -12.96 21.43
CA ASN A 325 10.98 -12.44 22.72
C ASN A 325 12.50 -12.49 22.89
N ALA A 326 13.21 -13.23 22.05
CA ALA A 326 14.67 -13.33 22.07
C ALA A 326 15.38 -12.34 21.12
N LEU A 327 14.63 -11.64 20.26
CA LEU A 327 15.18 -10.61 19.39
C LEU A 327 15.67 -9.41 20.21
N GLU A 328 16.86 -8.91 19.90
CA GLU A 328 17.49 -7.77 20.57
C GLU A 328 17.48 -6.49 19.72
N ILE A 329 17.71 -6.61 18.40
CA ILE A 329 17.74 -5.51 17.44
C ILE A 329 16.34 -5.33 16.82
N ILE A 330 15.76 -6.42 16.32
CA ILE A 330 14.49 -6.40 15.62
C ILE A 330 13.35 -6.17 16.60
N THR A 331 12.60 -5.08 16.39
CA THR A 331 11.54 -4.67 17.32
C THR A 331 10.24 -5.40 17.05
N ILE A 332 9.57 -5.88 18.10
CA ILE A 332 8.23 -6.46 17.98
C ILE A 332 7.22 -5.34 17.68
N SER A 333 6.68 -5.35 16.47
CA SER A 333 5.67 -4.39 16.02
C SER A 333 4.86 -4.93 14.84
N ASN A 334 3.58 -4.60 14.79
CA ASN A 334 2.70 -4.97 13.68
C ASN A 334 2.78 -4.03 12.47
N ASN A 335 3.62 -2.97 12.52
CA ASN A 335 3.84 -2.06 11.39
C ASN A 335 4.81 -2.69 10.36
N LEU A 336 5.09 -1.98 9.27
CA LEU A 336 6.03 -2.38 8.22
C LEU A 336 6.55 -1.17 7.44
N GLY A 337 7.63 -1.36 6.69
CA GLY A 337 8.21 -0.34 5.82
C GLY A 337 8.95 0.76 6.58
N ASP A 338 9.24 0.56 7.88
CA ASP A 338 10.06 1.45 8.70
C ASP A 338 11.55 1.27 8.39
N ALA A 339 12.36 2.28 8.69
CA ALA A 339 13.82 2.18 8.64
C ALA A 339 14.37 1.13 9.61
N LYS A 340 13.64 0.83 10.69
CA LYS A 340 13.95 -0.25 11.63
C LYS A 340 13.29 -1.55 11.21
N SER A 341 13.99 -2.66 11.46
CA SER A 341 13.43 -4.00 11.31
C SER A 341 12.36 -4.28 12.35
N LEU A 342 11.21 -4.79 11.89
CA LEU A 342 10.03 -5.05 12.72
C LEU A 342 9.55 -6.48 12.51
N ALA A 343 9.25 -7.20 13.61
CA ALA A 343 8.69 -8.54 13.54
C ALA A 343 7.35 -8.64 14.25
N THR A 344 6.47 -9.50 13.75
CA THR A 344 5.16 -9.76 14.39
C THR A 344 4.72 -11.21 14.18
N HIS A 345 3.84 -11.66 15.09
CA HIS A 345 3.09 -12.91 14.95
C HIS A 345 1.66 -12.60 14.44
N PRO A 346 1.37 -12.76 13.15
CA PRO A 346 0.11 -12.33 12.55
C PRO A 346 -1.13 -12.94 13.19
N VAL A 347 -1.06 -14.21 13.59
CA VAL A 347 -2.18 -14.95 14.21
C VAL A 347 -2.74 -14.25 15.46
N THR A 348 -1.87 -13.66 16.27
CA THR A 348 -2.28 -13.01 17.53
C THR A 348 -2.37 -11.49 17.42
N THR A 349 -2.04 -10.91 16.28
CA THR A 349 -2.03 -9.45 16.05
C THR A 349 -2.93 -9.07 14.87
N THR A 350 -2.38 -8.97 13.69
CA THR A 350 -3.06 -8.42 12.50
C THR A 350 -4.21 -9.29 11.98
N HIS A 351 -4.20 -10.61 12.24
CA HIS A 351 -5.20 -11.57 11.78
C HIS A 351 -5.94 -12.27 12.91
N LYS A 352 -5.89 -11.73 14.13
CA LYS A 352 -6.52 -12.33 15.31
C LYS A 352 -8.03 -12.50 15.21
N ASN A 353 -8.69 -11.65 14.42
CA ASN A 353 -10.15 -11.68 14.24
C ASN A 353 -10.61 -12.62 13.11
N MET A 354 -9.68 -13.19 12.34
CA MET A 354 -9.97 -14.21 11.33
C MET A 354 -10.25 -15.55 12.02
N ALA A 355 -11.27 -16.29 11.58
CA ALA A 355 -11.56 -17.62 12.08
C ALA A 355 -10.36 -18.57 11.88
N ALA A 356 -10.19 -19.54 12.78
CA ALA A 356 -9.03 -20.44 12.76
C ALA A 356 -8.93 -21.20 11.44
N GLU A 357 -10.04 -21.73 10.96
CA GLU A 357 -10.14 -22.48 9.70
C GLU A 357 -9.78 -21.60 8.49
N ALA A 358 -10.21 -20.33 8.50
CA ALA A 358 -9.90 -19.38 7.44
C ALA A 358 -8.40 -18.99 7.46
N ARG A 359 -7.78 -18.84 8.64
CA ARG A 359 -6.34 -18.61 8.76
C ARG A 359 -5.53 -19.78 8.24
N GLU A 360 -5.91 -21.01 8.62
CA GLU A 360 -5.24 -22.23 8.16
C GLU A 360 -5.36 -22.38 6.65
N ALA A 361 -6.54 -22.17 6.07
CA ALA A 361 -6.77 -22.16 4.63
C ALA A 361 -5.94 -21.09 3.90
N ALA A 362 -5.71 -19.93 4.53
CA ALA A 362 -4.84 -18.88 4.03
C ALA A 362 -3.33 -19.15 4.29
N GLY A 363 -2.97 -20.30 4.88
CA GLY A 363 -1.57 -20.64 5.20
C GLY A 363 -0.96 -19.81 6.33
N ILE A 364 -1.78 -19.19 7.18
CA ILE A 364 -1.34 -18.42 8.35
C ILE A 364 -1.42 -19.32 9.59
N THR A 365 -0.38 -20.12 9.78
CA THR A 365 -0.28 -21.10 10.85
C THR A 365 0.17 -20.49 12.18
N ASP A 366 0.04 -21.23 13.27
CA ASP A 366 0.46 -20.79 14.60
C ASP A 366 1.96 -20.53 14.75
N GLY A 367 2.81 -21.06 13.84
CA GLY A 367 4.23 -20.79 13.80
C GLY A 367 4.65 -19.60 12.91
N PHE A 368 3.68 -18.90 12.32
CA PHE A 368 3.94 -17.90 11.28
C PHE A 368 4.49 -16.60 11.87
N VAL A 369 5.60 -16.11 11.31
CA VAL A 369 6.23 -14.84 11.65
C VAL A 369 6.36 -13.99 10.37
N ARG A 370 6.01 -12.70 10.47
CA ARG A 370 6.28 -11.70 9.44
C ARG A 370 7.36 -10.74 9.91
N LEU A 371 8.40 -10.60 9.10
CA LEU A 371 9.52 -9.69 9.28
C LEU A 371 9.45 -8.56 8.23
N SER A 372 9.32 -7.31 8.65
CA SER A 372 9.56 -6.13 7.81
C SER A 372 11.01 -5.71 8.00
N VAL A 373 11.81 -5.85 6.98
CA VAL A 373 13.25 -5.64 7.03
C VAL A 373 13.57 -4.15 6.97
N GLY A 374 14.45 -3.69 7.85
CA GLY A 374 14.94 -2.31 7.93
C GLY A 374 16.22 -2.09 7.14
N ILE A 375 16.87 -0.97 7.43
CA ILE A 375 18.12 -0.54 6.76
C ILE A 375 19.35 -0.74 7.65
N GLU A 376 19.23 -1.49 8.74
CA GLU A 376 20.34 -1.86 9.62
C GLU A 376 21.39 -2.68 8.84
N ASP A 377 22.55 -2.87 9.41
CA ASP A 377 23.56 -3.76 8.83
C ASP A 377 23.00 -5.19 8.75
N PRO A 378 22.99 -5.83 7.57
CA PRO A 378 22.39 -7.15 7.39
C PRO A 378 23.10 -8.25 8.21
N GLU A 379 24.38 -8.07 8.52
CA GLU A 379 25.14 -9.06 9.30
C GLU A 379 24.64 -9.05 10.75
N ASP A 380 24.37 -7.88 11.32
CA ASP A 380 23.80 -7.75 12.68
C ASP A 380 22.39 -8.33 12.73
N LEU A 381 21.54 -8.05 11.71
CA LEU A 381 20.20 -8.63 11.63
C LEU A 381 20.21 -10.16 11.52
N ILE A 382 21.14 -10.72 10.76
CA ILE A 382 21.29 -12.17 10.61
C ILE A 382 21.72 -12.80 11.93
N VAL A 383 22.65 -12.19 12.65
CA VAL A 383 23.08 -12.67 13.98
C VAL A 383 21.90 -12.67 14.95
N ASP A 384 21.16 -11.54 15.06
CA ASP A 384 19.98 -11.42 15.92
C ASP A 384 18.93 -12.52 15.63
N LEU A 385 18.64 -12.75 14.35
CA LEU A 385 17.70 -13.79 13.92
C LEU A 385 18.17 -15.20 14.27
N LEU A 386 19.45 -15.53 14.03
CA LEU A 386 19.99 -16.86 14.28
C LEU A 386 20.08 -17.14 15.78
N GLU A 387 20.53 -16.18 16.60
CA GLU A 387 20.58 -16.32 18.05
C GLU A 387 19.18 -16.48 18.66
N ALA A 388 18.17 -15.76 18.13
CA ALA A 388 16.79 -15.93 18.52
C ALA A 388 16.22 -17.31 18.13
N LEU A 389 16.61 -17.86 16.99
CA LEU A 389 16.26 -19.22 16.54
C LEU A 389 16.83 -20.33 17.44
N GLU A 390 17.96 -20.11 18.12
CA GLU A 390 18.50 -21.08 19.08
C GLU A 390 17.72 -21.12 20.41
N LYS A 391 16.76 -20.22 20.62
CA LYS A 391 15.85 -20.22 21.79
C LYS A 391 14.50 -20.93 21.53
N VAL A 392 14.34 -21.46 20.32
CA VAL A 392 13.12 -22.15 19.88
C VAL A 392 13.16 -23.64 20.16
#